data_9ec044b6b94d6b70039b73153df10143
#
_entry.id   9ec044b6b94d6b70039b73153df10143
#
_cell.length_a   1.000
_cell.length_b   1.000
_cell.length_c   1.000
_cell.angle_alpha   90.00
_cell.angle_beta   90.00
_cell.angle_gamma   90.00
#
_symmetry.space_group_name_H-M   'P 1'
#
loop_
_entity.id
_entity.type
_entity.pdbx_description
1 polymer ?
#
loop_
_entity_poly.entity_id
_entity_poly.type
_entity_poly.pdbx_seq_one_letter_code
_entity_poly.pdbx_strand_id
1 'polypeptide(L)'
;MKVIAAKNIGFCFGVERAIEIARKEVEDGGTVYTYGELIHNLTVIDELRAEGIIPAETLEEIPAGSNVIIRSHGVAPQEIKKCREFGLYAVDATCPFVKRIHNIVEKHSDEGYSVVIFGESRHPEVKGIQGWAKGAAVVSDPEQARKLPHMQKCCLVSQTTACEECFRQVEEAIRERCDELASFDTICETTRLRQNEAAELSRKCTHMFVIGGHHSSNTQKLCAICKKYCKTVESLAKVGEITLENIDINDIIGVVGGASTPKWIILEVIERMSELEKTMAASPEEEKVEAVAAAAVQEPVAETAEAAEPSFEEVFEKTLVRIRNGQIIKGSVVQIVDGEVCVNIGYKSDGFIPRNEFSSDTEVNPEDVVKVGDEIEVEVIKVNDGEGNVLLSRKNVESKKLWDNLMQDEENLQDKTFDAVGKEVVKGGLIATINGIRAFIPASQLSTKYVENIGEFVGKDLKVKIIEVDKSRKRIVASHKAVMKEEAEAAKKELWNKLEVGSKVKGVVRRLTDFGAFVDIGGIDGLVHVTDVAWGRVKHPSDVLSIGQEIEVLIRDVDVEKPVSYTHLRAHETRHD
;
A
#
# COMPACT_ATOMS: atom_id res chain seq x y z
N MET A 1 40.82 -11.43 5.77
CA MET A 1 39.93 -10.88 4.72
C MET A 1 38.53 -10.74 5.29
N LYS A 2 37.74 -9.75 4.90
CA LYS A 2 36.35 -9.60 5.35
C LYS A 2 35.45 -9.39 4.14
N VAL A 3 34.40 -10.20 4.00
CA VAL A 3 33.44 -10.07 2.91
C VAL A 3 32.17 -9.37 3.40
N ILE A 4 31.69 -8.37 2.68
CA ILE A 4 30.47 -7.62 3.01
C ILE A 4 29.59 -7.62 1.75
N ALA A 5 28.46 -8.29 1.80
CA ALA A 5 27.49 -8.30 0.73
C ALA A 5 26.47 -7.16 0.87
N ALA A 6 25.99 -6.65 -0.26
CA ALA A 6 24.84 -5.78 -0.31
C ALA A 6 23.58 -6.51 0.22
N LYS A 7 22.63 -5.76 0.76
CA LYS A 7 21.36 -6.31 1.23
C LYS A 7 20.40 -6.59 0.07
N ASN A 8 20.41 -5.68 -0.93
CA ASN A 8 19.55 -5.76 -2.11
C ASN A 8 20.21 -6.59 -3.22
N ILE A 9 20.19 -7.93 -3.08
CA ILE A 9 20.75 -8.87 -4.05
C ILE A 9 19.66 -9.75 -4.66
N GLY A 10 19.95 -10.35 -5.83
CA GLY A 10 19.00 -11.20 -6.56
C GLY A 10 18.28 -10.45 -7.67
N PHE A 11 17.31 -11.07 -8.31
CA PHE A 11 16.50 -10.43 -9.34
C PHE A 11 15.71 -9.25 -8.79
N CYS A 12 15.49 -8.24 -9.62
CA CYS A 12 14.47 -7.24 -9.31
C CYS A 12 13.08 -7.81 -9.63
N PHE A 13 12.05 -7.23 -9.02
CA PHE A 13 10.67 -7.63 -9.23
C PHE A 13 10.30 -7.79 -10.71
N GLY A 14 10.64 -6.81 -11.56
CA GLY A 14 10.28 -6.85 -12.99
C GLY A 14 10.93 -8.00 -13.76
N VAL A 15 12.14 -8.39 -13.38
CA VAL A 15 12.85 -9.54 -13.95
C VAL A 15 12.24 -10.85 -13.47
N GLU A 16 12.03 -10.99 -12.16
CA GLU A 16 11.46 -12.19 -11.57
C GLU A 16 10.08 -12.49 -12.14
N ARG A 17 9.21 -11.47 -12.16
CA ARG A 17 7.88 -11.58 -12.78
C ARG A 17 7.93 -12.02 -14.24
N ALA A 18 8.86 -11.49 -15.03
CA ALA A 18 8.98 -11.87 -16.44
C ALA A 18 9.38 -13.34 -16.61
N ILE A 19 10.28 -13.84 -15.76
CA ILE A 19 10.70 -15.25 -15.74
C ILE A 19 9.54 -16.15 -15.31
N GLU A 20 8.79 -15.78 -14.26
CA GLU A 20 7.62 -16.56 -13.78
C GLU A 20 6.54 -16.66 -14.85
N ILE A 21 6.23 -15.56 -15.55
CA ILE A 21 5.28 -15.58 -16.67
C ILE A 21 5.75 -16.53 -17.76
N ALA A 22 7.04 -16.46 -18.13
CA ALA A 22 7.58 -17.33 -19.18
C ALA A 22 7.53 -18.81 -18.79
N ARG A 23 7.87 -19.15 -17.55
CA ARG A 23 7.78 -20.53 -17.04
C ARG A 23 6.36 -21.06 -17.02
N LYS A 24 5.40 -20.23 -16.61
CA LYS A 24 3.97 -20.60 -16.62
C LYS A 24 3.47 -20.91 -18.03
N GLU A 25 3.83 -20.10 -19.02
CA GLU A 25 3.46 -20.34 -20.41
C GLU A 25 4.06 -21.65 -20.96
N VAL A 26 5.25 -22.05 -20.49
CA VAL A 26 5.83 -23.36 -20.83
C VAL A 26 5.04 -24.51 -20.20
N GLU A 27 4.63 -24.39 -18.92
CA GLU A 27 3.80 -25.38 -18.24
C GLU A 27 2.44 -25.59 -18.94
N ASP A 28 1.84 -24.49 -19.43
CA ASP A 28 0.53 -24.49 -20.09
C ASP A 28 0.58 -24.95 -21.57
N GLY A 29 1.70 -24.75 -22.28
CA GLY A 29 1.73 -24.93 -23.73
C GLY A 29 3.00 -25.53 -24.36
N GLY A 30 4.04 -25.84 -23.58
CA GLY A 30 5.31 -26.37 -24.10
C GLY A 30 6.32 -25.27 -24.47
N THR A 31 6.93 -25.34 -25.65
CA THR A 31 7.95 -24.35 -26.04
C THR A 31 7.39 -22.94 -26.22
N VAL A 32 8.03 -21.96 -25.60
CA VAL A 32 7.65 -20.55 -25.63
C VAL A 32 8.82 -19.72 -26.18
N TYR A 33 8.51 -18.72 -26.96
CA TYR A 33 9.52 -17.83 -27.52
C TYR A 33 9.54 -16.48 -26.76
N THR A 34 10.71 -15.84 -26.67
CA THR A 34 10.80 -14.46 -26.17
C THR A 34 11.28 -13.54 -27.29
N TYR A 35 10.68 -12.35 -27.39
CA TYR A 35 11.10 -11.36 -28.37
C TYR A 35 12.34 -10.61 -27.87
N GLY A 36 13.52 -11.07 -28.30
CA GLY A 36 14.83 -10.74 -27.77
C GLY A 36 15.11 -11.44 -26.43
N GLU A 37 16.26 -11.17 -25.85
CA GLU A 37 16.64 -11.70 -24.53
C GLU A 37 15.64 -11.24 -23.46
N LEU A 38 15.10 -12.18 -22.69
CA LEU A 38 14.17 -11.86 -21.59
C LEU A 38 14.84 -10.98 -20.53
N ILE A 39 16.12 -11.26 -20.25
CA ILE A 39 16.97 -10.57 -19.29
C ILE A 39 18.42 -10.51 -19.83
N HIS A 40 19.22 -9.55 -19.35
CA HIS A 40 20.62 -9.41 -19.74
C HIS A 40 21.56 -10.24 -18.84
N ASN A 41 21.41 -11.56 -18.84
CA ASN A 41 22.30 -12.50 -18.15
C ASN A 41 22.34 -13.83 -18.91
N LEU A 42 23.47 -14.10 -19.58
CA LEU A 42 23.62 -15.27 -20.44
C LEU A 42 23.48 -16.60 -19.69
N THR A 43 23.99 -16.70 -18.47
CA THR A 43 23.85 -17.92 -17.65
C THR A 43 22.39 -18.29 -17.43
N VAL A 44 21.56 -17.29 -17.06
CA VAL A 44 20.13 -17.49 -16.86
C VAL A 44 19.39 -17.75 -18.18
N ILE A 45 19.80 -17.10 -19.26
CA ILE A 45 19.20 -17.37 -20.60
C ILE A 45 19.44 -18.81 -21.02
N ASP A 46 20.62 -19.37 -20.75
CA ASP A 46 20.93 -20.77 -21.07
C ASP A 46 20.10 -21.74 -20.24
N GLU A 47 19.88 -21.44 -18.95
CA GLU A 47 18.95 -22.21 -18.09
C GLU A 47 17.51 -22.14 -18.64
N LEU A 48 17.00 -20.95 -18.93
CA LEU A 48 15.65 -20.75 -19.49
C LEU A 48 15.47 -21.45 -20.83
N ARG A 49 16.52 -21.49 -21.67
CA ARG A 49 16.50 -22.23 -22.94
C ARG A 49 16.38 -23.75 -22.70
N ALA A 50 17.05 -24.28 -21.70
CA ALA A 50 16.94 -25.67 -21.30
C ALA A 50 15.51 -26.01 -20.77
N GLU A 51 14.81 -25.05 -20.17
CA GLU A 51 13.42 -25.15 -19.72
C GLU A 51 12.40 -25.00 -20.87
N GLY A 52 12.81 -24.67 -22.11
CA GLY A 52 11.92 -24.50 -23.27
C GLY A 52 11.55 -23.05 -23.59
N ILE A 53 12.21 -22.07 -22.97
CA ILE A 53 12.03 -20.64 -23.22
C ILE A 53 13.13 -20.18 -24.19
N ILE A 54 12.78 -19.96 -25.45
CA ILE A 54 13.76 -19.74 -26.54
C ILE A 54 13.77 -18.26 -26.96
N PRO A 55 14.87 -17.53 -26.78
CA PRO A 55 14.98 -16.17 -27.29
C PRO A 55 15.07 -16.17 -28.83
N ALA A 56 14.27 -15.31 -29.46
CA ALA A 56 14.30 -15.04 -30.89
C ALA A 56 14.65 -13.57 -31.13
N GLU A 57 15.57 -13.32 -32.05
CA GLU A 57 16.01 -11.95 -32.39
C GLU A 57 14.94 -11.20 -33.18
N THR A 58 14.25 -11.92 -34.07
CA THR A 58 13.20 -11.38 -34.94
C THR A 58 11.90 -12.20 -34.83
N LEU A 59 10.76 -11.57 -35.14
CA LEU A 59 9.46 -12.25 -35.09
C LEU A 59 9.32 -13.30 -36.19
N GLU A 60 10.06 -13.16 -37.28
CA GLU A 60 10.08 -14.08 -38.41
C GLU A 60 10.68 -15.45 -38.08
N GLU A 61 11.53 -15.52 -37.05
CA GLU A 61 12.12 -16.77 -36.57
C GLU A 61 11.13 -17.61 -35.74
N ILE A 62 10.01 -17.02 -35.30
CA ILE A 62 9.07 -17.66 -34.41
C ILE A 62 7.99 -18.37 -35.24
N PRO A 63 7.72 -19.66 -35.01
CA PRO A 63 6.67 -20.37 -35.71
C PRO A 63 5.29 -19.76 -35.46
N ALA A 64 4.47 -19.62 -36.52
CA ALA A 64 3.11 -19.11 -36.37
C ALA A 64 2.26 -20.00 -35.44
N GLY A 65 1.43 -19.37 -34.61
CA GLY A 65 0.64 -20.05 -33.58
C GLY A 65 1.40 -20.24 -32.25
N SER A 66 2.63 -19.77 -32.14
CA SER A 66 3.41 -19.84 -30.90
C SER A 66 3.08 -18.68 -29.93
N ASN A 67 3.25 -18.94 -28.61
CA ASN A 67 3.27 -17.88 -27.60
C ASN A 67 4.61 -17.15 -27.65
N VAL A 68 4.55 -15.82 -27.66
CA VAL A 68 5.73 -14.95 -27.61
C VAL A 68 5.66 -14.01 -26.42
N ILE A 69 6.67 -14.10 -25.55
CA ILE A 69 6.77 -13.26 -24.37
C ILE A 69 7.39 -11.91 -24.75
N ILE A 70 6.67 -10.85 -24.45
CA ILE A 70 7.25 -9.50 -24.50
C ILE A 70 8.08 -9.29 -23.23
N ARG A 71 9.37 -9.06 -23.41
CA ARG A 71 10.35 -8.93 -22.31
C ARG A 71 10.03 -7.82 -21.32
N SER A 72 10.65 -7.86 -20.13
CA SER A 72 10.47 -6.87 -19.06
C SER A 72 10.74 -5.41 -19.46
N HIS A 73 11.56 -5.17 -20.46
CA HIS A 73 11.89 -3.85 -21.01
C HIS A 73 10.77 -3.20 -21.83
N GLY A 74 9.72 -3.96 -22.15
CA GLY A 74 8.67 -3.53 -23.06
C GLY A 74 9.11 -3.36 -24.50
N VAL A 75 8.14 -3.12 -25.37
CA VAL A 75 8.33 -2.88 -26.80
C VAL A 75 7.39 -1.78 -27.30
N ALA A 76 7.66 -1.27 -28.50
CA ALA A 76 6.77 -0.31 -29.17
C ALA A 76 5.41 -0.95 -29.53
N PRO A 77 4.31 -0.17 -29.56
CA PRO A 77 2.98 -0.69 -29.95
C PRO A 77 2.96 -1.36 -31.32
N GLN A 78 3.80 -0.91 -32.25
CA GLN A 78 3.92 -1.45 -33.58
C GLN A 78 4.45 -2.90 -33.56
N GLU A 79 5.36 -3.22 -32.64
CA GLU A 79 5.88 -4.59 -32.50
C GLU A 79 4.81 -5.56 -31.99
N ILE A 80 3.95 -5.10 -31.07
CA ILE A 80 2.81 -5.89 -30.59
C ILE A 80 1.81 -6.16 -31.74
N LYS A 81 1.59 -5.18 -32.62
CA LYS A 81 0.75 -5.37 -33.82
C LYS A 81 1.35 -6.38 -34.76
N LYS A 82 2.67 -6.29 -35.02
CA LYS A 82 3.38 -7.25 -35.86
C LYS A 82 3.27 -8.68 -35.32
N CYS A 83 3.34 -8.91 -34.00
CA CYS A 83 3.11 -10.25 -33.45
C CYS A 83 1.78 -10.85 -33.96
N ARG A 84 0.71 -10.06 -33.98
CA ARG A 84 -0.61 -10.50 -34.48
C ARG A 84 -0.60 -10.76 -35.99
N GLU A 85 0.11 -9.93 -36.75
CA GLU A 85 0.25 -10.11 -38.22
C GLU A 85 1.01 -11.39 -38.57
N PHE A 86 1.99 -11.79 -37.75
CA PHE A 86 2.69 -13.07 -37.84
C PHE A 86 1.91 -14.26 -37.27
N GLY A 87 0.70 -14.04 -36.76
CA GLY A 87 -0.11 -15.10 -36.15
C GLY A 87 0.43 -15.60 -34.81
N LEU A 88 1.14 -14.73 -34.06
CA LEU A 88 1.72 -15.04 -32.77
C LEU A 88 0.81 -14.55 -31.63
N TYR A 89 0.82 -15.25 -30.51
CA TYR A 89 0.10 -14.87 -29.29
C TYR A 89 1.06 -14.14 -28.35
N ALA A 90 0.97 -12.81 -28.32
CA ALA A 90 1.85 -11.99 -27.48
C ALA A 90 1.39 -12.03 -26.02
N VAL A 91 2.26 -12.50 -25.13
CA VAL A 91 2.10 -12.47 -23.67
C VAL A 91 2.96 -11.35 -23.11
N ASP A 92 2.34 -10.37 -22.46
CA ASP A 92 3.01 -9.16 -22.04
C ASP A 92 3.63 -9.30 -20.65
N ALA A 93 4.95 -9.53 -20.59
CA ALA A 93 5.75 -9.55 -19.38
C ALA A 93 6.47 -8.21 -19.10
N THR A 94 6.06 -7.12 -19.75
CA THR A 94 6.61 -5.78 -19.50
C THR A 94 6.49 -5.43 -18.02
N CYS A 95 7.58 -4.94 -17.43
CA CYS A 95 7.59 -4.46 -16.06
C CYS A 95 6.56 -3.34 -15.85
N PRO A 96 5.74 -3.38 -14.79
CA PRO A 96 4.73 -2.34 -14.51
C PRO A 96 5.32 -0.93 -14.47
N PHE A 97 6.53 -0.77 -13.96
CA PHE A 97 7.22 0.52 -13.95
C PHE A 97 7.56 1.03 -15.36
N VAL A 98 7.92 0.14 -16.27
CA VAL A 98 8.13 0.50 -17.68
C VAL A 98 6.80 0.81 -18.37
N LYS A 99 5.73 0.05 -18.08
CA LYS A 99 4.37 0.36 -18.58
C LYS A 99 3.91 1.75 -18.17
N ARG A 100 4.19 2.16 -16.93
CA ARG A 100 3.91 3.51 -16.46
C ARG A 100 4.60 4.56 -17.33
N ILE A 101 5.86 4.35 -17.69
CA ILE A 101 6.58 5.28 -18.59
C ILE A 101 5.90 5.32 -19.96
N HIS A 102 5.49 4.18 -20.50
CA HIS A 102 4.75 4.11 -21.77
C HIS A 102 3.48 4.96 -21.71
N ASN A 103 2.68 4.81 -20.65
CA ASN A 103 1.43 5.58 -20.46
C ASN A 103 1.69 7.08 -20.32
N ILE A 104 2.73 7.50 -19.56
CA ILE A 104 3.11 8.91 -19.42
C ILE A 104 3.48 9.49 -20.78
N VAL A 105 4.34 8.80 -21.54
CA VAL A 105 4.83 9.24 -22.83
C VAL A 105 3.72 9.31 -23.87
N GLU A 106 2.86 8.30 -23.96
CA GLU A 106 1.72 8.26 -24.86
C GLU A 106 0.77 9.42 -24.59
N LYS A 107 0.35 9.59 -23.33
CA LYS A 107 -0.55 10.66 -22.91
C LYS A 107 -0.01 12.04 -23.27
N HIS A 108 1.22 12.37 -22.87
CA HIS A 108 1.77 13.70 -23.11
C HIS A 108 2.08 13.94 -24.59
N SER A 109 2.48 12.89 -25.32
CA SER A 109 2.64 12.97 -26.77
C SER A 109 1.33 13.29 -27.48
N ASP A 110 0.20 12.73 -27.01
CA ASP A 110 -1.14 13.02 -27.52
C ASP A 110 -1.62 14.41 -27.14
N GLU A 111 -1.21 14.93 -25.98
CA GLU A 111 -1.45 16.29 -25.51
C GLU A 111 -0.53 17.34 -26.18
N GLY A 112 0.34 16.94 -27.11
CA GLY A 112 1.21 17.81 -27.91
C GLY A 112 2.52 18.22 -27.25
N TYR A 113 2.95 17.52 -26.20
CA TYR A 113 4.29 17.70 -25.63
C TYR A 113 5.38 17.08 -26.53
N SER A 114 6.50 17.75 -26.65
CA SER A 114 7.73 17.16 -27.19
C SER A 114 8.33 16.21 -26.15
N VAL A 115 8.42 14.94 -26.47
CA VAL A 115 8.93 13.92 -25.52
C VAL A 115 10.46 13.89 -25.58
N VAL A 116 11.10 13.96 -24.42
CA VAL A 116 12.54 13.75 -24.24
C VAL A 116 12.76 12.60 -23.27
N ILE A 117 13.57 11.63 -23.68
CA ILE A 117 13.93 10.45 -22.91
C ILE A 117 15.39 10.54 -22.49
N PHE A 118 15.64 10.57 -21.19
CA PHE A 118 16.99 10.45 -20.65
C PHE A 118 17.39 8.99 -20.54
N GLY A 119 18.33 8.55 -21.33
CA GLY A 119 18.79 7.16 -21.35
C GLY A 119 19.69 6.84 -22.52
N GLU A 120 20.01 5.56 -22.66
CA GLU A 120 20.89 5.02 -23.70
C GLU A 120 20.08 4.70 -24.97
N SER A 121 20.29 5.43 -26.07
CA SER A 121 19.49 5.30 -27.30
C SER A 121 19.44 3.88 -27.91
N ARG A 122 20.47 3.07 -27.65
CA ARG A 122 20.54 1.67 -28.14
C ARG A 122 19.84 0.67 -27.21
N HIS A 123 19.54 1.08 -25.96
CA HIS A 123 18.93 0.20 -24.97
C HIS A 123 17.51 -0.22 -25.38
N PRO A 124 17.13 -1.51 -25.21
CA PRO A 124 15.80 -2.01 -25.56
C PRO A 124 14.65 -1.24 -24.94
N GLU A 125 14.75 -0.91 -23.64
CA GLU A 125 13.74 -0.13 -22.91
C GLU A 125 13.52 1.25 -23.55
N VAL A 126 14.59 1.99 -23.85
CA VAL A 126 14.50 3.31 -24.47
C VAL A 126 13.88 3.25 -25.86
N LYS A 127 14.20 2.22 -26.65
CA LYS A 127 13.55 1.97 -27.96
C LYS A 127 12.07 1.67 -27.79
N GLY A 128 11.70 0.88 -26.77
CA GLY A 128 10.33 0.60 -26.43
C GLY A 128 9.58 1.89 -26.12
N ILE A 129 10.11 2.72 -25.19
CA ILE A 129 9.52 4.00 -24.79
C ILE A 129 9.36 4.95 -25.99
N GLN A 130 10.38 5.06 -26.86
CA GLN A 130 10.31 5.91 -28.07
C GLN A 130 9.12 5.58 -28.96
N GLY A 131 8.77 4.30 -29.05
CA GLY A 131 7.69 3.83 -29.90
C GLY A 131 6.29 4.26 -29.45
N TRP A 132 6.14 4.69 -28.20
CA TRP A 132 4.89 5.19 -27.62
C TRP A 132 4.68 6.70 -27.83
N ALA A 133 5.70 7.41 -28.35
CA ALA A 133 5.60 8.83 -28.67
C ALA A 133 5.49 9.06 -30.18
N LYS A 134 4.87 10.16 -30.59
CA LYS A 134 4.84 10.67 -31.98
C LYS A 134 6.17 11.37 -32.36
N GLY A 135 7.27 10.78 -31.98
CA GLY A 135 8.61 11.33 -32.09
C GLY A 135 9.17 11.73 -30.72
N ALA A 136 10.25 11.09 -30.31
CA ALA A 136 10.93 11.39 -29.07
C ALA A 136 12.42 11.61 -29.29
N ALA A 137 12.98 12.64 -28.66
CA ALA A 137 14.41 12.84 -28.59
C ALA A 137 14.99 11.99 -27.44
N VAL A 138 16.15 11.37 -27.68
CA VAL A 138 16.87 10.66 -26.61
C VAL A 138 18.15 11.40 -26.31
N VAL A 139 18.41 11.64 -25.04
CA VAL A 139 19.64 12.30 -24.56
C VAL A 139 20.29 11.44 -23.48
N SER A 140 21.61 11.34 -23.52
CA SER A 140 22.40 10.57 -22.56
C SER A 140 23.13 11.46 -21.53
N ASP A 141 23.21 12.76 -21.80
CA ASP A 141 23.94 13.72 -20.97
C ASP A 141 23.36 15.14 -21.10
N PRO A 142 23.74 16.07 -20.19
CA PRO A 142 23.26 17.45 -20.23
C PRO A 142 23.69 18.25 -21.46
N GLU A 143 24.80 17.88 -22.09
CA GLU A 143 25.27 18.60 -23.28
C GLU A 143 24.37 18.31 -24.48
N GLN A 144 23.93 17.07 -24.64
CA GLN A 144 22.98 16.70 -25.67
C GLN A 144 21.64 17.37 -25.41
N ALA A 145 21.20 17.45 -24.14
CA ALA A 145 19.97 18.15 -23.74
C ALA A 145 19.99 19.63 -24.14
N ARG A 146 21.11 20.34 -23.92
CA ARG A 146 21.27 21.75 -24.30
C ARG A 146 21.27 21.97 -25.82
N LYS A 147 21.58 20.95 -26.62
CA LYS A 147 21.60 21.02 -28.09
C LYS A 147 20.22 20.84 -28.71
N LEU A 148 19.21 20.43 -27.93
CA LEU A 148 17.85 20.28 -28.42
C LEU A 148 17.27 21.65 -28.85
N PRO A 149 16.36 21.67 -29.83
CA PRO A 149 15.63 22.88 -30.19
C PRO A 149 14.77 23.36 -29.01
N HIS A 150 14.42 24.64 -29.01
CA HIS A 150 13.49 25.17 -28.03
C HIS A 150 12.09 24.57 -28.24
N MET A 151 11.46 24.13 -27.16
CA MET A 151 10.16 23.46 -27.16
C MET A 151 9.13 24.29 -26.39
N GLN A 152 7.88 24.41 -26.88
CA GLN A 152 6.82 25.05 -26.11
C GLN A 152 6.46 24.21 -24.88
N LYS A 153 6.27 22.92 -25.08
CA LYS A 153 5.95 21.96 -24.03
C LYS A 153 6.86 20.76 -24.13
N CYS A 154 7.47 20.37 -23.04
CA CYS A 154 8.35 19.23 -22.97
C CYS A 154 7.90 18.25 -21.89
N CYS A 155 7.84 16.97 -22.25
CA CYS A 155 7.69 15.86 -21.30
C CYS A 155 9.04 15.15 -21.18
N LEU A 156 9.66 15.20 -20.01
CA LEU A 156 10.92 14.52 -19.71
C LEU A 156 10.66 13.27 -18.88
N VAL A 157 11.15 12.12 -19.36
CA VAL A 157 11.15 10.84 -18.64
C VAL A 157 12.57 10.25 -18.65
N SER A 158 12.86 9.32 -17.74
CA SER A 158 14.14 8.62 -17.68
C SER A 158 14.00 7.13 -17.92
N GLN A 159 15.06 6.50 -18.42
CA GLN A 159 15.25 5.05 -18.37
C GLN A 159 15.25 4.58 -16.91
N THR A 160 14.60 3.44 -16.60
CA THR A 160 14.46 2.93 -15.21
C THR A 160 15.80 2.67 -14.51
N THR A 161 16.85 2.39 -15.26
CA THR A 161 18.20 2.14 -14.75
C THR A 161 19.11 3.37 -14.79
N ALA A 162 18.58 4.57 -14.99
CA ALA A 162 19.37 5.80 -15.08
C ALA A 162 20.01 6.19 -13.72
N CYS A 163 20.95 7.15 -13.78
CA CYS A 163 21.57 7.74 -12.61
C CYS A 163 20.77 8.99 -12.18
N GLU A 164 20.38 9.08 -10.92
CA GLU A 164 19.57 10.17 -10.39
C GLU A 164 20.26 11.54 -10.51
N GLU A 165 21.54 11.62 -10.14
CA GLU A 165 22.32 12.86 -10.23
C GLU A 165 22.40 13.36 -11.69
N CYS A 166 22.61 12.43 -12.64
CA CYS A 166 22.66 12.76 -14.05
C CYS A 166 21.30 13.21 -14.59
N PHE A 167 20.20 12.59 -14.11
CA PHE A 167 18.86 12.99 -14.49
C PHE A 167 18.55 14.43 -14.06
N ARG A 168 18.90 14.82 -12.83
CA ARG A 168 18.72 16.19 -12.34
C ARG A 168 19.47 17.22 -13.19
N GLN A 169 20.72 16.89 -13.60
CA GLN A 169 21.49 17.77 -14.47
C GLN A 169 20.88 17.90 -15.88
N VAL A 170 20.31 16.81 -16.40
CA VAL A 170 19.58 16.83 -17.68
C VAL A 170 18.29 17.62 -17.54
N GLU A 171 17.55 17.45 -16.45
CA GLU A 171 16.32 18.21 -16.17
C GLU A 171 16.58 19.72 -16.15
N GLU A 172 17.64 20.17 -15.47
CA GLU A 172 18.05 21.58 -15.47
C GLU A 172 18.36 22.08 -16.89
N ALA A 173 19.09 21.29 -17.67
CA ALA A 173 19.42 21.63 -19.06
C ALA A 173 18.18 21.69 -19.97
N ILE A 174 17.19 20.81 -19.78
CA ILE A 174 15.94 20.82 -20.52
C ILE A 174 15.06 22.00 -20.10
N ARG A 175 15.05 22.38 -18.81
CA ARG A 175 14.28 23.53 -18.29
C ARG A 175 14.68 24.85 -18.98
N GLU A 176 15.94 24.98 -19.39
CA GLU A 176 16.43 26.12 -20.18
C GLU A 176 15.96 26.07 -21.65
N ARG A 177 15.40 24.96 -22.10
CA ARG A 177 15.05 24.68 -23.50
C ARG A 177 13.56 24.56 -23.76
N CYS A 178 12.69 24.80 -22.74
CA CYS A 178 11.25 24.74 -22.92
C CYS A 178 10.53 25.79 -22.08
N ASP A 179 9.31 26.18 -22.54
CA ASP A 179 8.46 27.11 -21.81
C ASP A 179 7.71 26.40 -20.68
N GLU A 180 7.25 25.16 -20.92
CA GLU A 180 6.54 24.31 -19.97
C GLU A 180 7.21 22.94 -19.88
N LEU A 181 7.62 22.54 -18.69
CA LEU A 181 8.27 21.24 -18.44
C LEU A 181 7.41 20.35 -17.53
N ALA A 182 6.95 19.23 -18.07
CA ALA A 182 6.43 18.09 -17.32
C ALA A 182 7.55 17.08 -17.13
N SER A 183 8.21 17.10 -15.98
CA SER A 183 9.31 16.20 -15.65
C SER A 183 8.83 15.07 -14.77
N PHE A 184 9.16 13.84 -15.16
CA PHE A 184 8.83 12.62 -14.44
C PHE A 184 10.12 11.86 -14.14
N ASP A 185 10.46 11.79 -12.87
CA ASP A 185 11.51 10.92 -12.42
C ASP A 185 11.01 9.46 -12.43
N THR A 186 11.36 8.75 -13.48
CA THR A 186 10.96 7.36 -13.73
C THR A 186 12.07 6.35 -13.44
N ILE A 187 13.12 6.76 -12.72
CA ILE A 187 14.16 5.85 -12.24
C ILE A 187 13.54 4.88 -11.23
N CYS A 188 13.74 3.57 -11.43
CA CYS A 188 13.21 2.56 -10.56
C CYS A 188 13.83 2.64 -9.16
N GLU A 189 13.01 2.55 -8.11
CA GLU A 189 13.48 2.61 -6.73
C GLU A 189 14.46 1.49 -6.40
N THR A 190 14.23 0.28 -6.91
CA THR A 190 15.18 -0.82 -6.78
C THR A 190 16.56 -0.45 -7.36
N THR A 191 16.60 0.33 -8.45
CA THR A 191 17.85 0.85 -9.02
C THR A 191 18.51 1.84 -8.07
N ARG A 192 17.76 2.78 -7.48
CA ARG A 192 18.29 3.77 -6.53
C ARG A 192 18.88 3.09 -5.29
N LEU A 193 18.13 2.16 -4.70
CA LEU A 193 18.59 1.42 -3.52
C LEU A 193 19.91 0.70 -3.80
N ARG A 194 20.03 -0.01 -4.94
CA ARG A 194 21.27 -0.69 -5.31
C ARG A 194 22.43 0.28 -5.59
N GLN A 195 22.16 1.39 -6.26
CA GLN A 195 23.18 2.41 -6.53
C GLN A 195 23.68 3.07 -5.25
N ASN A 196 22.78 3.40 -4.31
CA ASN A 196 23.14 3.98 -3.02
C ASN A 196 23.95 3.00 -2.17
N GLU A 197 23.50 1.74 -2.10
CA GLU A 197 24.19 0.68 -1.37
C GLU A 197 25.57 0.39 -1.95
N ALA A 198 25.70 0.34 -3.27
CA ALA A 198 26.98 0.20 -3.94
C ALA A 198 27.93 1.35 -3.63
N ALA A 199 27.44 2.60 -3.61
CA ALA A 199 28.23 3.76 -3.24
C ALA A 199 28.69 3.72 -1.77
N GLU A 200 27.82 3.29 -0.85
CA GLU A 200 28.16 3.17 0.56
C GLU A 200 29.18 2.07 0.83
N LEU A 201 29.01 0.90 0.22
CA LEU A 201 29.95 -0.22 0.36
C LEU A 201 31.30 0.14 -0.23
N SER A 202 31.34 0.77 -1.40
CA SER A 202 32.58 1.15 -2.07
C SER A 202 33.44 2.12 -1.25
N ARG A 203 32.85 2.92 -0.37
CA ARG A 203 33.60 3.79 0.56
C ARG A 203 34.24 3.03 1.72
N LYS A 204 33.73 1.84 2.03
CA LYS A 204 34.16 1.01 3.18
C LYS A 204 35.08 -0.14 2.75
N CYS A 205 35.06 -0.49 1.47
CA CYS A 205 35.76 -1.66 0.94
C CYS A 205 37.02 -1.25 0.18
N THR A 206 38.04 -2.12 0.23
CA THR A 206 39.27 -1.97 -0.54
C THR A 206 39.14 -2.57 -1.94
N HIS A 207 38.25 -3.56 -2.08
CA HIS A 207 37.95 -4.28 -3.31
C HIS A 207 36.46 -4.46 -3.50
N MET A 208 35.94 -4.28 -4.71
CA MET A 208 34.52 -4.41 -5.03
C MET A 208 34.30 -5.42 -6.15
N PHE A 209 33.45 -6.41 -5.91
CA PHE A 209 32.90 -7.27 -6.94
C PHE A 209 31.49 -6.83 -7.32
N VAL A 210 31.32 -6.51 -8.61
CA VAL A 210 30.02 -6.17 -9.18
C VAL A 210 29.56 -7.33 -10.06
N ILE A 211 28.58 -8.10 -9.57
CA ILE A 211 28.14 -9.34 -10.20
C ILE A 211 26.97 -9.07 -11.13
N GLY A 212 27.08 -9.50 -12.38
CA GLY A 212 26.02 -9.37 -13.38
C GLY A 212 26.54 -9.41 -14.80
N GLY A 213 25.64 -9.53 -15.76
CA GLY A 213 26.00 -9.56 -17.18
C GLY A 213 26.75 -8.30 -17.61
N HIS A 214 27.86 -8.47 -18.32
CA HIS A 214 28.71 -7.35 -18.79
C HIS A 214 27.96 -6.35 -19.68
N HIS A 215 26.92 -6.80 -20.39
CA HIS A 215 26.09 -5.97 -21.27
C HIS A 215 24.89 -5.33 -20.54
N SER A 216 24.67 -5.65 -19.26
CA SER A 216 23.60 -5.05 -18.47
C SER A 216 23.89 -3.60 -18.12
N SER A 217 23.02 -2.68 -18.56
CA SER A 217 23.12 -1.24 -18.27
C SER A 217 23.19 -0.97 -16.76
N ASN A 218 22.37 -1.68 -15.96
CA ASN A 218 22.40 -1.55 -14.50
C ASN A 218 23.75 -1.99 -13.91
N THR A 219 24.31 -3.13 -14.35
CA THR A 219 25.61 -3.63 -13.88
C THR A 219 26.73 -2.65 -14.22
N GLN A 220 26.76 -2.12 -15.44
CA GLN A 220 27.75 -1.13 -15.87
C GLN A 220 27.69 0.15 -15.03
N LYS A 221 26.48 0.63 -14.69
CA LYS A 221 26.29 1.81 -13.84
C LYS A 221 26.73 1.55 -12.40
N LEU A 222 26.45 0.38 -11.84
CA LEU A 222 26.98 -0.03 -10.53
C LEU A 222 28.52 -0.04 -10.53
N CYS A 223 29.16 -0.59 -11.57
CA CYS A 223 30.60 -0.55 -11.72
C CYS A 223 31.15 0.89 -11.77
N ALA A 224 30.48 1.76 -12.52
CA ALA A 224 30.90 3.17 -12.64
C ALA A 224 30.77 3.90 -11.28
N ILE A 225 29.74 3.61 -10.49
CA ILE A 225 29.55 4.15 -9.13
C ILE A 225 30.65 3.61 -8.20
N CYS A 226 30.89 2.30 -8.19
CA CYS A 226 31.94 1.69 -7.37
C CYS A 226 33.31 2.28 -7.66
N LYS A 227 33.66 2.48 -8.93
CA LYS A 227 34.94 3.08 -9.38
C LYS A 227 35.15 4.52 -8.92
N LYS A 228 34.08 5.26 -8.56
CA LYS A 228 34.23 6.61 -7.98
C LYS A 228 34.84 6.59 -6.57
N TYR A 229 34.63 5.51 -5.80
CA TYR A 229 34.99 5.46 -4.38
C TYR A 229 35.97 4.33 -4.02
N CYS A 230 36.04 3.26 -4.81
CA CYS A 230 36.95 2.13 -4.60
C CYS A 230 37.94 2.01 -5.75
N LYS A 231 39.23 1.73 -5.42
CA LYS A 231 40.30 1.65 -6.42
C LYS A 231 40.24 0.37 -7.25
N THR A 232 39.89 -0.74 -6.61
CA THR A 232 39.83 -2.04 -7.25
C THR A 232 38.36 -2.45 -7.38
N VAL A 233 37.87 -2.50 -8.63
CA VAL A 233 36.49 -2.87 -8.96
C VAL A 233 36.52 -3.84 -10.13
N GLU A 234 36.04 -5.05 -9.87
CA GLU A 234 35.91 -6.12 -10.86
C GLU A 234 34.44 -6.39 -11.17
N SER A 235 34.14 -6.57 -12.46
CA SER A 235 32.82 -6.97 -12.93
C SER A 235 32.88 -8.46 -13.29
N LEU A 236 31.98 -9.26 -12.68
CA LEU A 236 31.95 -10.70 -12.84
C LEU A 236 30.59 -11.14 -13.36
N ALA A 237 30.55 -11.94 -14.43
CA ALA A 237 29.31 -12.57 -14.87
C ALA A 237 29.10 -13.93 -14.18
N LYS A 238 30.16 -14.61 -13.75
CA LYS A 238 30.15 -15.91 -13.08
C LYS A 238 31.36 -16.06 -12.14
N VAL A 239 31.27 -16.99 -11.20
CA VAL A 239 32.31 -17.27 -10.18
C VAL A 239 33.68 -17.60 -10.78
N GLY A 240 33.72 -18.31 -11.91
CA GLY A 240 34.98 -18.66 -12.59
C GLY A 240 35.80 -17.50 -13.15
N GLU A 241 35.27 -16.28 -13.14
CA GLU A 241 35.97 -15.06 -13.57
C GLU A 241 36.74 -14.36 -12.44
N ILE A 242 36.62 -14.85 -11.20
CA ILE A 242 37.32 -14.28 -10.05
C ILE A 242 38.84 -14.46 -10.22
N THR A 243 39.56 -13.35 -10.24
CA THR A 243 41.03 -13.32 -10.24
C THR A 243 41.55 -13.07 -8.83
N LEU A 244 42.35 -14.00 -8.31
CA LEU A 244 42.86 -13.97 -6.93
C LEU A 244 44.18 -13.21 -6.78
N GLU A 245 44.81 -12.80 -7.90
CA GLU A 245 46.14 -12.26 -7.94
C GLU A 245 46.29 -10.91 -7.19
N ASN A 246 45.17 -10.22 -6.92
CA ASN A 246 45.19 -8.88 -6.33
C ASN A 246 44.46 -8.82 -4.98
N ILE A 247 44.16 -9.94 -4.34
CA ILE A 247 43.42 -10.01 -3.06
C ILE A 247 44.38 -10.31 -1.91
N ASP A 248 44.39 -9.44 -0.88
CA ASP A 248 45.20 -9.57 0.32
C ASP A 248 44.29 -10.03 1.51
N ILE A 249 44.92 -10.73 2.46
CA ILE A 249 44.20 -11.18 3.68
C ILE A 249 43.63 -10.04 4.51
N ASN A 250 44.13 -8.83 4.37
CA ASN A 250 43.63 -7.63 5.05
C ASN A 250 42.54 -6.89 4.26
N ASP A 251 42.20 -7.35 3.06
CA ASP A 251 41.20 -6.66 2.26
C ASP A 251 39.79 -6.78 2.83
N ILE A 252 39.04 -5.70 2.63
CA ILE A 252 37.59 -5.65 2.85
C ILE A 252 36.93 -5.71 1.48
N ILE A 253 36.30 -6.83 1.21
CA ILE A 253 35.68 -7.12 -0.10
C ILE A 253 34.20 -6.79 -0.04
N GLY A 254 33.74 -5.89 -0.90
CA GLY A 254 32.33 -5.58 -1.09
C GLY A 254 31.74 -6.36 -2.28
N VAL A 255 30.58 -6.96 -2.11
CA VAL A 255 29.87 -7.70 -3.16
C VAL A 255 28.52 -7.06 -3.43
N VAL A 256 28.28 -6.64 -4.68
CA VAL A 256 27.01 -6.06 -5.14
C VAL A 256 26.53 -6.81 -6.39
N GLY A 257 25.20 -6.89 -6.57
CA GLY A 257 24.60 -7.59 -7.72
C GLY A 257 23.74 -6.69 -8.60
N GLY A 258 23.78 -6.93 -9.91
CA GLY A 258 22.89 -6.31 -10.88
C GLY A 258 21.43 -6.77 -10.70
N ALA A 259 20.47 -5.99 -11.24
CA ALA A 259 19.03 -6.29 -11.18
C ALA A 259 18.62 -7.57 -11.94
N SER A 260 19.41 -7.99 -12.90
CA SER A 260 19.26 -9.23 -13.68
C SER A 260 20.16 -10.38 -13.21
N THR A 261 20.71 -10.29 -12.00
CA THR A 261 21.62 -11.30 -11.43
C THR A 261 20.88 -12.12 -10.41
N PRO A 262 20.76 -13.44 -10.58
CA PRO A 262 20.11 -14.30 -9.58
C PRO A 262 20.91 -14.34 -8.27
N LYS A 263 20.20 -14.54 -7.18
CA LYS A 263 20.78 -14.55 -5.84
C LYS A 263 21.83 -15.66 -5.68
N TRP A 264 21.63 -16.81 -6.31
CA TRP A 264 22.52 -17.96 -6.19
C TRP A 264 23.93 -17.66 -6.75
N ILE A 265 24.07 -16.94 -7.86
CA ILE A 265 25.41 -16.54 -8.39
C ILE A 265 26.14 -15.65 -7.38
N ILE A 266 25.43 -14.73 -6.74
CA ILE A 266 26.04 -13.82 -5.76
C ILE A 266 26.48 -14.60 -4.51
N LEU A 267 25.65 -15.54 -4.04
CA LEU A 267 26.00 -16.40 -2.91
C LEU A 267 27.19 -17.30 -3.20
N GLU A 268 27.27 -17.87 -4.39
CA GLU A 268 28.41 -18.68 -4.84
C GLU A 268 29.73 -17.88 -4.84
N VAL A 269 29.69 -16.59 -5.25
CA VAL A 269 30.86 -15.69 -5.14
C VAL A 269 31.25 -15.46 -3.68
N ILE A 270 30.27 -15.23 -2.80
CA ILE A 270 30.51 -15.00 -1.36
C ILE A 270 31.11 -16.25 -0.72
N GLU A 271 30.57 -17.43 -1.03
CA GLU A 271 31.05 -18.72 -0.52
C GLU A 271 32.51 -18.94 -0.96
N ARG A 272 32.79 -18.74 -2.24
CA ARG A 272 34.15 -18.86 -2.78
C ARG A 272 35.14 -17.92 -2.09
N MET A 273 34.72 -16.68 -1.79
CA MET A 273 35.55 -15.74 -1.04
C MET A 273 35.77 -16.21 0.41
N SER A 274 34.76 -16.79 1.05
CA SER A 274 34.87 -17.30 2.42
C SER A 274 35.78 -18.53 2.51
N GLU A 275 35.79 -19.41 1.50
CA GLU A 275 36.73 -20.51 1.39
C GLU A 275 38.17 -20.04 1.26
N LEU A 276 38.37 -19.00 0.44
CA LEU A 276 39.69 -18.38 0.25
C LEU A 276 40.21 -17.73 1.54
N GLU A 277 39.33 -17.08 2.31
CA GLU A 277 39.69 -16.55 3.62
C GLU A 277 40.23 -17.63 4.55
N LYS A 278 39.55 -18.79 4.62
CA LYS A 278 39.98 -19.95 5.41
C LYS A 278 41.33 -20.48 4.92
N THR A 279 41.51 -20.63 3.60
CA THR A 279 42.76 -21.14 2.99
C THR A 279 43.94 -20.17 3.20
N MET A 280 43.71 -18.85 3.08
CA MET A 280 44.74 -17.82 3.30
C MET A 280 45.09 -17.65 4.78
N ALA A 281 44.18 -17.98 5.71
CA ALA A 281 44.39 -17.92 7.16
C ALA A 281 45.11 -19.17 7.70
N ALA A 282 45.07 -20.31 6.98
CA ALA A 282 45.76 -21.53 7.36
C ALA A 282 47.27 -21.34 7.21
N SER A 283 48.03 -21.50 8.30
CA SER A 283 49.50 -21.38 8.27
C SER A 283 50.12 -22.61 7.59
N PRO A 284 51.34 -22.50 6.99
CA PRO A 284 52.00 -23.62 6.28
C PRO A 284 52.33 -24.83 7.14
N GLU A 285 52.15 -24.76 8.46
CA GLU A 285 52.38 -25.88 9.38
C GLU A 285 51.18 -26.83 9.49
N GLU A 286 49.96 -26.38 9.21
CA GLU A 286 48.74 -27.22 9.26
C GLU A 286 48.59 -28.12 8.03
N GLU A 287 49.06 -27.70 6.84
CA GLU A 287 49.08 -28.55 5.64
C GLU A 287 49.96 -29.81 5.75
N LYS A 288 50.98 -29.79 6.64
CA LYS A 288 51.81 -30.99 6.89
C LYS A 288 51.17 -31.98 7.83
N VAL A 289 50.22 -31.54 8.66
CA VAL A 289 49.52 -32.43 9.61
C VAL A 289 48.38 -33.16 8.90
N GLU A 290 47.67 -32.53 7.97
CA GLU A 290 46.64 -33.21 7.18
C GLU A 290 47.20 -34.25 6.18
N ALA A 291 48.36 -33.98 5.57
CA ALA A 291 48.98 -34.94 4.66
C ALA A 291 49.56 -36.21 5.36
N VAL A 292 49.80 -36.13 6.66
CA VAL A 292 50.25 -37.31 7.47
C VAL A 292 49.09 -38.03 8.10
N ALA A 293 47.96 -37.37 8.34
CA ALA A 293 46.74 -37.97 8.91
C ALA A 293 45.96 -38.85 7.90
N ALA A 294 46.12 -38.58 6.59
CA ALA A 294 45.43 -39.34 5.53
C ALA A 294 46.01 -40.74 5.26
N ALA A 295 47.14 -41.11 5.90
CA ALA A 295 47.85 -42.38 5.63
C ALA A 295 47.74 -43.45 6.75
N ALA A 296 47.03 -43.21 7.83
CA ALA A 296 46.92 -44.23 8.90
C ALA A 296 45.50 -44.26 9.50
N VAL A 297 44.95 -45.46 9.47
CA VAL A 297 43.88 -46.01 10.31
C VAL A 297 42.48 -46.07 9.72
N GLN A 298 42.20 -47.25 9.22
CA GLN A 298 40.86 -47.87 9.31
C GLN A 298 40.69 -48.43 10.73
N GLU A 299 39.64 -48.09 11.42
CA GLU A 299 38.65 -48.87 12.16
C GLU A 299 37.98 -48.08 13.31
N PRO A 300 36.78 -48.47 13.80
CA PRO A 300 35.73 -47.49 14.15
C PRO A 300 35.62 -47.31 15.68
N VAL A 301 35.32 -46.11 16.15
CA VAL A 301 34.81 -45.91 17.52
C VAL A 301 33.69 -44.86 17.54
N ALA A 302 32.65 -45.29 18.16
CA ALA A 302 31.40 -44.70 18.66
C ALA A 302 31.24 -43.18 18.75
N GLU A 303 29.99 -42.82 18.46
CA GLU A 303 29.27 -41.56 18.70
C GLU A 303 29.65 -40.83 19.98
N THR A 304 30.06 -39.59 19.84
CA THR A 304 29.69 -38.51 20.78
C THR A 304 29.20 -37.36 19.97
N ALA A 305 27.94 -36.97 20.23
CA ALA A 305 27.24 -35.89 19.57
C ALA A 305 27.89 -34.56 19.94
N GLU A 306 28.64 -33.96 19.03
CA GLU A 306 28.89 -32.52 18.96
C GLU A 306 27.91 -31.92 17.96
N ALA A 307 27.29 -30.84 18.40
CA ALA A 307 26.26 -30.14 17.64
C ALA A 307 26.81 -29.73 16.27
N ALA A 308 26.30 -30.36 15.23
CA ALA A 308 26.57 -29.99 13.86
C ALA A 308 26.09 -28.53 13.63
N GLU A 309 26.97 -27.66 13.15
CA GLU A 309 26.55 -26.40 12.58
C GLU A 309 25.53 -26.68 11.47
N PRO A 310 24.41 -25.93 11.42
CA PRO A 310 23.35 -26.21 10.47
C PRO A 310 23.89 -26.08 9.05
N SER A 311 23.56 -27.05 8.19
CA SER A 311 23.98 -27.04 6.80
C SER A 311 23.44 -25.77 6.09
N PHE A 312 24.15 -25.33 5.06
CA PHE A 312 23.75 -24.18 4.25
C PHE A 312 22.29 -24.28 3.76
N GLU A 313 21.81 -25.47 3.40
CA GLU A 313 20.41 -25.72 3.04
C GLU A 313 19.45 -25.44 4.20
N GLU A 314 19.79 -25.80 5.43
CA GLU A 314 18.96 -25.51 6.61
C GLU A 314 18.95 -24.03 6.98
N VAL A 315 20.04 -23.29 6.77
CA VAL A 315 20.13 -21.85 6.95
C VAL A 315 19.38 -21.14 5.81
N PHE A 316 19.47 -21.65 4.59
CA PHE A 316 18.76 -21.15 3.42
C PHE A 316 17.24 -21.39 3.53
N GLU A 317 16.80 -22.59 3.94
CA GLU A 317 15.36 -22.84 4.19
C GLU A 317 14.80 -22.00 5.36
N LYS A 318 15.61 -21.65 6.36
CA LYS A 318 15.21 -20.76 7.46
C LYS A 318 15.12 -19.28 7.06
N THR A 319 15.80 -18.86 6.00
CA THR A 319 15.73 -17.49 5.45
C THR A 319 14.59 -17.30 4.45
N LEU A 320 14.03 -18.40 3.90
CA LEU A 320 12.84 -18.34 3.07
C LEU A 320 11.59 -18.23 3.97
N VAL A 321 11.07 -17.03 4.09
CA VAL A 321 9.80 -16.80 4.79
C VAL A 321 8.68 -17.47 3.99
N ARG A 322 8.20 -18.65 4.46
CA ARG A 322 7.02 -19.29 3.88
C ARG A 322 5.79 -18.48 4.26
N ILE A 323 5.18 -17.84 3.29
CA ILE A 323 3.94 -17.06 3.49
C ILE A 323 2.71 -17.92 3.20
N ARG A 324 1.61 -17.64 3.92
CA ARG A 324 0.31 -18.30 3.73
C ARG A 324 -0.78 -17.23 3.61
N ASN A 325 -1.84 -17.55 2.88
CA ASN A 325 -3.02 -16.69 2.82
C ASN A 325 -3.58 -16.45 4.24
N GLY A 326 -3.89 -15.20 4.55
CA GLY A 326 -4.36 -14.77 5.86
C GLY A 326 -3.27 -14.50 6.90
N GLN A 327 -1.98 -14.68 6.56
CA GLN A 327 -0.86 -14.40 7.46
C GLN A 327 -0.57 -12.89 7.48
N ILE A 328 -0.35 -12.35 8.69
CA ILE A 328 0.12 -10.96 8.87
C ILE A 328 1.64 -10.98 8.92
N ILE A 329 2.26 -10.15 8.11
CA ILE A 329 3.72 -10.01 8.00
C ILE A 329 4.10 -8.54 8.02
N LYS A 330 5.32 -8.25 8.45
CA LYS A 330 5.92 -6.92 8.33
C LYS A 330 6.66 -6.83 7.01
N GLY A 331 6.48 -5.71 6.33
CA GLY A 331 7.20 -5.42 5.10
C GLY A 331 7.58 -3.95 5.04
N SER A 332 8.60 -3.64 4.24
CA SER A 332 9.01 -2.27 3.97
C SER A 332 8.42 -1.78 2.65
N VAL A 333 7.89 -0.57 2.65
CA VAL A 333 7.38 0.08 1.43
C VAL A 333 8.55 0.35 0.50
N VAL A 334 8.53 -0.28 -0.66
CA VAL A 334 9.58 -0.12 -1.69
C VAL A 334 9.22 1.00 -2.63
N GLN A 335 7.95 1.08 -3.02
CA GLN A 335 7.48 2.08 -3.99
C GLN A 335 5.97 2.27 -3.90
N ILE A 336 5.49 3.46 -4.28
CA ILE A 336 4.07 3.79 -4.42
C ILE A 336 3.85 4.26 -5.86
N VAL A 337 2.92 3.62 -6.58
CA VAL A 337 2.65 3.90 -8.00
C VAL A 337 1.15 3.87 -8.25
N ASP A 338 0.59 4.96 -8.77
CA ASP A 338 -0.83 5.10 -9.13
C ASP A 338 -1.81 4.72 -8.00
N GLY A 339 -1.38 4.93 -6.74
CA GLY A 339 -2.15 4.56 -5.54
C GLY A 339 -2.00 3.09 -5.14
N GLU A 340 -1.17 2.31 -5.81
CA GLU A 340 -0.76 0.97 -5.39
C GLU A 340 0.56 1.02 -4.63
N VAL A 341 0.68 0.26 -3.55
CA VAL A 341 1.87 0.22 -2.71
C VAL A 341 2.61 -1.09 -2.90
N CYS A 342 3.85 -1.02 -3.37
CA CYS A 342 4.75 -2.16 -3.46
C CYS A 342 5.49 -2.32 -2.12
N VAL A 343 5.45 -3.51 -1.55
CA VAL A 343 6.00 -3.81 -0.22
C VAL A 343 6.93 -5.01 -0.30
N ASN A 344 8.16 -4.82 0.12
CA ASN A 344 9.10 -5.94 0.30
C ASN A 344 8.77 -6.67 1.61
N ILE A 345 8.34 -7.91 1.48
CA ILE A 345 7.90 -8.77 2.58
C ILE A 345 8.91 -9.86 2.96
N GLY A 346 10.14 -9.78 2.41
CA GLY A 346 11.18 -10.79 2.63
C GLY A 346 10.85 -12.17 2.02
N TYR A 347 9.86 -12.23 1.12
CA TYR A 347 9.52 -13.41 0.34
C TYR A 347 10.23 -13.37 -1.02
N LYS A 348 10.13 -14.42 -1.82
CA LYS A 348 10.75 -14.50 -3.16
C LYS A 348 10.27 -13.41 -4.12
N SER A 349 9.10 -12.83 -3.90
CA SER A 349 8.54 -11.69 -4.67
C SER A 349 8.00 -10.62 -3.74
N ASP A 350 8.03 -9.35 -4.20
CA ASP A 350 7.41 -8.25 -3.49
C ASP A 350 5.87 -8.37 -3.53
N GLY A 351 5.22 -7.83 -2.52
CA GLY A 351 3.77 -7.81 -2.46
C GLY A 351 3.19 -6.47 -2.91
N PHE A 352 1.99 -6.50 -3.47
CA PHE A 352 1.25 -5.32 -3.90
C PHE A 352 0.01 -5.12 -3.05
N ILE A 353 -0.20 -3.88 -2.62
CA ILE A 353 -1.43 -3.44 -1.96
C ILE A 353 -2.16 -2.55 -2.97
N PRO A 354 -3.25 -3.01 -3.59
CA PRO A 354 -4.07 -2.16 -4.44
C PRO A 354 -4.72 -1.04 -3.62
N ARG A 355 -5.07 0.07 -4.25
CA ARG A 355 -5.67 1.24 -3.59
C ARG A 355 -6.89 0.90 -2.73
N ASN A 356 -7.75 0.00 -3.18
CA ASN A 356 -8.95 -0.45 -2.46
C ASN A 356 -8.66 -1.33 -1.23
N GLU A 357 -7.45 -1.89 -1.13
CA GLU A 357 -6.98 -2.73 -0.01
C GLU A 357 -6.01 -1.98 0.93
N PHE A 358 -5.70 -0.71 0.64
CA PHE A 358 -4.80 0.10 1.43
C PHE A 358 -5.45 0.66 2.70
N SER A 359 -6.64 1.26 2.57
CA SER A 359 -7.40 1.83 3.68
C SER A 359 -8.90 1.51 3.57
N SER A 360 -9.61 1.59 4.69
CA SER A 360 -11.08 1.50 4.73
C SER A 360 -11.75 2.75 4.15
N ASP A 361 -11.04 3.86 4.09
CA ASP A 361 -11.49 5.11 3.48
C ASP A 361 -10.95 5.22 2.05
N THR A 362 -11.85 5.26 1.07
CA THR A 362 -11.50 5.30 -0.36
C THR A 362 -10.94 6.64 -0.82
N GLU A 363 -11.06 7.70 -0.02
CA GLU A 363 -10.54 9.03 -0.33
C GLU A 363 -9.07 9.20 0.06
N VAL A 364 -8.53 8.31 0.89
CA VAL A 364 -7.14 8.35 1.35
C VAL A 364 -6.20 7.92 0.23
N ASN A 365 -5.27 8.80 -0.14
CA ASN A 365 -4.19 8.45 -1.04
C ASN A 365 -3.05 7.78 -0.23
N PRO A 366 -2.51 6.65 -0.70
CA PRO A 366 -1.39 5.99 -0.02
C PRO A 366 -0.16 6.88 0.19
N GLU A 367 0.11 7.80 -0.75
CA GLU A 367 1.25 8.73 -0.71
C GLU A 367 1.20 9.72 0.47
N ASP A 368 -0.01 10.01 1.01
CA ASP A 368 -0.20 10.91 2.14
C ASP A 368 0.01 10.22 3.49
N VAL A 369 -0.06 8.88 3.52
CA VAL A 369 -0.06 8.09 4.76
C VAL A 369 1.24 7.32 4.97
N VAL A 370 1.86 6.82 3.91
CA VAL A 370 3.11 6.04 3.97
C VAL A 370 4.15 6.60 3.00
N LYS A 371 5.41 6.44 3.38
CA LYS A 371 6.56 6.85 2.58
C LYS A 371 7.39 5.63 2.21
N VAL A 372 8.15 5.75 1.13
CA VAL A 372 9.13 4.74 0.74
C VAL A 372 10.14 4.55 1.87
N GLY A 373 10.35 3.29 2.28
CA GLY A 373 11.18 2.92 3.41
C GLY A 373 10.44 2.68 4.73
N ASP A 374 9.14 3.04 4.81
CA ASP A 374 8.36 2.79 6.03
C ASP A 374 8.08 1.30 6.20
N GLU A 375 8.18 0.81 7.44
CA GLU A 375 7.75 -0.54 7.79
C GLU A 375 6.25 -0.56 8.06
N ILE A 376 5.51 -1.39 7.33
CA ILE A 376 4.07 -1.58 7.50
C ILE A 376 3.72 -3.04 7.75
N GLU A 377 2.67 -3.26 8.52
CA GLU A 377 2.10 -4.59 8.70
C GLU A 377 0.99 -4.83 7.69
N VAL A 378 1.07 -5.95 6.98
CA VAL A 378 0.16 -6.32 5.89
C VAL A 378 -0.31 -7.77 6.03
N GLU A 379 -1.54 -8.03 5.61
CA GLU A 379 -2.10 -9.38 5.53
C GLU A 379 -1.99 -9.89 4.10
N VAL A 380 -1.51 -11.12 3.95
CA VAL A 380 -1.45 -11.80 2.65
C VAL A 380 -2.85 -12.26 2.25
N ILE A 381 -3.43 -11.65 1.22
CA ILE A 381 -4.72 -12.08 0.65
C ILE A 381 -4.52 -13.33 -0.22
N LYS A 382 -3.57 -13.24 -1.14
CA LYS A 382 -3.20 -14.35 -2.04
C LYS A 382 -1.69 -14.36 -2.23
N VAL A 383 -1.10 -15.54 -2.17
CA VAL A 383 0.34 -15.75 -2.40
C VAL A 383 0.68 -15.61 -3.89
N ASN A 384 -0.30 -15.82 -4.78
CA ASN A 384 -0.18 -15.61 -6.21
C ASN A 384 -1.54 -15.13 -6.75
N ASP A 385 -1.57 -13.94 -7.35
CA ASP A 385 -2.78 -13.32 -7.94
C ASP A 385 -3.12 -13.88 -9.33
N GLY A 386 -2.25 -14.72 -9.89
CA GLY A 386 -2.30 -15.25 -11.26
C GLY A 386 -1.31 -14.55 -12.20
N GLU A 387 -0.71 -13.45 -11.77
CA GLU A 387 0.34 -12.71 -12.48
C GLU A 387 1.72 -12.83 -11.80
N GLY A 388 1.85 -13.70 -10.79
CA GLY A 388 3.09 -13.93 -10.03
C GLY A 388 3.31 -12.99 -8.84
N ASN A 389 2.36 -12.09 -8.53
CA ASN A 389 2.48 -11.14 -7.44
C ASN A 389 1.80 -11.66 -6.17
N VAL A 390 2.30 -11.22 -5.01
CA VAL A 390 1.63 -11.42 -3.73
C VAL A 390 0.65 -10.28 -3.50
N LEU A 391 -0.64 -10.60 -3.42
CA LEU A 391 -1.68 -9.62 -3.13
C LEU A 391 -1.76 -9.41 -1.61
N LEU A 392 -1.57 -8.17 -1.18
CA LEU A 392 -1.55 -7.78 0.23
C LEU A 392 -2.72 -6.84 0.57
N SER A 393 -3.11 -6.82 1.85
CA SER A 393 -4.08 -5.85 2.39
C SER A 393 -3.54 -5.24 3.68
N ARG A 394 -3.46 -3.92 3.72
CA ARG A 394 -3.24 -3.14 4.94
C ARG A 394 -4.55 -2.90 5.67
N LYS A 395 -5.63 -2.68 4.93
CA LYS A 395 -6.99 -2.46 5.43
C LYS A 395 -7.46 -3.55 6.39
N ASN A 396 -7.18 -4.83 6.07
CA ASN A 396 -7.56 -5.94 6.94
C ASN A 396 -6.82 -5.90 8.27
N VAL A 397 -5.53 -5.55 8.26
CA VAL A 397 -4.72 -5.43 9.48
C VAL A 397 -5.17 -4.25 10.32
N GLU A 398 -5.41 -3.11 9.70
CA GLU A 398 -5.98 -1.93 10.37
C GLU A 398 -7.34 -2.24 11.01
N SER A 399 -8.23 -2.86 10.26
CA SER A 399 -9.55 -3.27 10.75
C SER A 399 -9.45 -4.27 11.91
N LYS A 400 -8.49 -5.21 11.88
CA LYS A 400 -8.23 -6.13 12.99
C LYS A 400 -7.73 -5.40 14.23
N LYS A 401 -6.75 -4.49 14.08
CA LYS A 401 -6.21 -3.69 15.21
C LYS A 401 -7.28 -2.81 15.84
N LEU A 402 -8.06 -2.13 15.01
CA LEU A 402 -9.17 -1.29 15.48
C LEU A 402 -10.23 -2.13 16.20
N TRP A 403 -10.52 -3.32 15.69
CA TRP A 403 -11.44 -4.26 16.33
C TRP A 403 -10.91 -4.74 17.68
N ASP A 404 -9.64 -5.17 17.75
CA ASP A 404 -9.02 -5.65 18.98
C ASP A 404 -8.92 -4.54 20.04
N ASN A 405 -8.62 -3.31 19.63
CA ASN A 405 -8.64 -2.13 20.51
C ASN A 405 -10.06 -1.84 21.05
N LEU A 406 -11.06 -1.95 20.19
CA LEU A 406 -12.45 -1.77 20.61
C LEU A 406 -12.88 -2.85 21.61
N MET A 407 -12.42 -4.09 21.43
CA MET A 407 -12.74 -5.22 22.30
C MET A 407 -12.02 -5.21 23.65
N GLN A 408 -10.91 -4.47 23.80
CA GLN A 408 -10.23 -4.32 25.09
C GLN A 408 -11.10 -3.59 26.14
N ASP A 409 -12.02 -2.72 25.69
CA ASP A 409 -12.96 -1.96 26.53
C ASP A 409 -14.35 -2.60 26.61
N GLU A 410 -14.50 -3.91 26.39
CA GLU A 410 -15.76 -4.61 26.18
C GLU A 410 -16.81 -4.36 27.27
N GLU A 411 -16.41 -4.25 28.55
CA GLU A 411 -17.32 -4.03 29.68
C GLU A 411 -18.03 -2.66 29.65
N ASN A 412 -17.49 -1.69 28.93
CA ASN A 412 -18.01 -0.31 28.87
C ASN A 412 -18.55 0.09 27.48
N LEU A 413 -18.52 -0.81 26.48
CA LEU A 413 -18.89 -0.48 25.11
C LEU A 413 -20.35 -0.05 24.94
N GLN A 414 -21.27 -0.61 25.74
CA GLN A 414 -22.70 -0.30 25.66
C GLN A 414 -23.05 1.05 26.31
N ASP A 415 -22.22 1.52 27.24
CA ASP A 415 -22.45 2.78 27.95
C ASP A 415 -21.77 3.98 27.30
N LYS A 416 -20.76 3.74 26.45
CA LYS A 416 -20.04 4.81 25.74
C LYS A 416 -20.78 5.28 24.49
N THR A 417 -20.77 6.59 24.28
CA THR A 417 -21.24 7.22 23.04
C THR A 417 -20.07 7.37 22.08
N PHE A 418 -20.27 6.99 20.82
CA PHE A 418 -19.26 7.05 19.76
C PHE A 418 -19.73 7.98 18.65
N ASP A 419 -18.77 8.70 18.05
CA ASP A 419 -19.03 9.46 16.84
C ASP A 419 -18.96 8.53 15.63
N ALA A 420 -19.98 8.60 14.78
CA ALA A 420 -20.11 7.78 13.59
C ALA A 420 -20.46 8.63 12.38
N VAL A 421 -19.86 8.33 11.23
CA VAL A 421 -20.17 8.99 9.95
C VAL A 421 -20.99 8.06 9.07
N GLY A 422 -22.18 8.51 8.62
CA GLY A 422 -23.00 7.73 7.69
C GLY A 422 -22.34 7.62 6.32
N LYS A 423 -22.06 6.41 5.83
CA LYS A 423 -21.37 6.20 4.52
C LYS A 423 -22.31 5.71 3.42
N GLU A 424 -23.18 4.74 3.70
CA GLU A 424 -23.96 4.07 2.67
C GLU A 424 -25.33 3.62 3.17
N VAL A 425 -26.38 3.78 2.34
CA VAL A 425 -27.72 3.26 2.63
C VAL A 425 -27.82 1.83 2.13
N VAL A 426 -28.23 0.93 3.01
CA VAL A 426 -28.47 -0.49 2.70
C VAL A 426 -29.91 -0.88 2.98
N LYS A 427 -30.33 -2.05 2.46
CA LYS A 427 -31.68 -2.56 2.68
C LYS A 427 -31.94 -2.80 4.19
N GLY A 428 -32.72 -1.90 4.80
CA GLY A 428 -33.10 -1.98 6.21
C GLY A 428 -32.37 -1.04 7.17
N GLY A 429 -31.44 -0.20 6.70
CA GLY A 429 -30.72 0.74 7.55
C GLY A 429 -29.58 1.50 6.87
N LEU A 430 -28.70 2.06 7.69
CA LEU A 430 -27.54 2.83 7.29
C LEU A 430 -26.26 2.10 7.74
N ILE A 431 -25.26 2.04 6.88
CA ILE A 431 -23.90 1.69 7.28
C ILE A 431 -23.18 2.99 7.66
N ALA A 432 -22.69 3.02 8.88
CA ALA A 432 -21.87 4.10 9.40
C ALA A 432 -20.48 3.57 9.78
N THR A 433 -19.51 4.46 9.87
CA THR A 433 -18.14 4.14 10.30
C THR A 433 -17.91 4.72 11.68
N ILE A 434 -17.56 3.86 12.66
CA ILE A 434 -17.19 4.22 14.02
C ILE A 434 -15.69 3.94 14.17
N ASN A 435 -14.88 4.97 14.35
CA ASN A 435 -13.41 4.84 14.46
C ASN A 435 -12.79 3.92 13.39
N GLY A 436 -13.25 4.02 12.13
CA GLY A 436 -12.75 3.18 11.03
C GLY A 436 -13.42 1.80 10.89
N ILE A 437 -14.27 1.37 11.84
CA ILE A 437 -14.98 0.10 11.82
C ILE A 437 -16.39 0.31 11.26
N ARG A 438 -16.83 -0.59 10.38
CA ARG A 438 -18.19 -0.57 9.84
C ARG A 438 -19.21 -1.01 10.90
N ALA A 439 -20.21 -0.16 11.17
CA ALA A 439 -21.33 -0.42 12.04
C ALA A 439 -22.64 -0.33 11.25
N PHE A 440 -23.59 -1.18 11.56
CA PHE A 440 -24.93 -1.15 10.98
C PHE A 440 -25.89 -0.46 11.93
N ILE A 441 -26.63 0.52 11.44
CA ILE A 441 -27.68 1.22 12.17
C ILE A 441 -29.03 0.86 11.51
N PRO A 442 -29.87 0.04 12.15
CA PRO A 442 -31.20 -0.27 11.61
C PRO A 442 -32.03 1.01 11.44
N ALA A 443 -32.90 1.07 10.43
CA ALA A 443 -33.76 2.22 10.17
C ALA A 443 -34.60 2.62 11.40
N SER A 444 -35.04 1.65 12.21
CA SER A 444 -35.80 1.87 13.46
C SER A 444 -34.94 2.48 14.59
N GLN A 445 -33.63 2.47 14.45
CA GLN A 445 -32.66 2.97 15.42
C GLN A 445 -31.95 4.28 14.98
N LEU A 446 -32.34 4.85 13.85
CA LEU A 446 -31.81 6.13 13.36
C LEU A 446 -32.41 7.35 14.02
N SER A 447 -33.71 7.33 14.34
CA SER A 447 -34.41 8.48 14.94
C SER A 447 -35.56 8.03 15.88
N THR A 448 -36.01 8.94 16.73
CA THR A 448 -37.21 8.76 17.57
C THR A 448 -38.47 8.86 16.75
N LYS A 449 -38.46 9.56 15.60
CA LYS A 449 -39.55 9.69 14.64
C LYS A 449 -39.33 8.75 13.45
N TYR A 450 -40.38 8.39 12.74
CA TYR A 450 -40.29 7.60 11.52
C TYR A 450 -39.51 8.38 10.46
N VAL A 451 -38.49 7.75 9.90
CA VAL A 451 -37.62 8.32 8.86
C VAL A 451 -38.07 7.77 7.51
N GLU A 452 -38.59 8.65 6.64
CA GLU A 452 -39.01 8.27 5.28
C GLU A 452 -37.79 8.11 4.36
N ASN A 453 -36.75 8.95 4.53
CA ASN A 453 -35.57 8.95 3.67
C ASN A 453 -34.29 8.77 4.49
N ILE A 454 -33.74 7.56 4.46
CA ILE A 454 -32.49 7.21 5.18
C ILE A 454 -31.28 7.94 4.54
N GLY A 455 -31.38 8.31 3.25
CA GLY A 455 -30.31 8.99 2.51
C GLY A 455 -29.88 10.33 3.11
N GLU A 456 -30.73 10.97 3.89
CA GLU A 456 -30.39 12.25 4.55
C GLU A 456 -29.30 12.13 5.62
N PHE A 457 -29.03 10.92 6.09
CA PHE A 457 -28.01 10.65 7.11
C PHE A 457 -26.65 10.29 6.52
N VAL A 458 -26.54 10.15 5.20
CA VAL A 458 -25.27 9.91 4.52
C VAL A 458 -24.43 11.20 4.56
N GLY A 459 -23.15 11.04 4.97
CA GLY A 459 -22.22 12.16 5.12
C GLY A 459 -22.42 13.02 6.36
N LYS A 460 -23.36 12.66 7.26
CA LYS A 460 -23.56 13.37 8.53
C LYS A 460 -22.84 12.67 9.67
N ASP A 461 -22.34 13.46 10.60
CA ASP A 461 -21.82 12.99 11.87
C ASP A 461 -22.98 12.63 12.80
N LEU A 462 -22.99 11.42 13.31
CA LEU A 462 -24.03 10.85 14.17
C LEU A 462 -23.40 10.35 15.47
N LYS A 463 -23.97 10.74 16.59
CA LYS A 463 -23.61 10.12 17.87
C LYS A 463 -24.39 8.83 18.04
N VAL A 464 -23.70 7.73 18.26
CA VAL A 464 -24.33 6.40 18.36
C VAL A 464 -23.86 5.64 19.60
N LYS A 465 -24.72 4.76 20.10
CA LYS A 465 -24.38 3.74 21.11
C LYS A 465 -24.38 2.36 20.47
N ILE A 466 -23.48 1.51 20.90
CA ILE A 466 -23.40 0.13 20.45
C ILE A 466 -24.44 -0.69 21.21
N ILE A 467 -25.37 -1.35 20.48
CA ILE A 467 -26.37 -2.22 21.04
C ILE A 467 -25.90 -3.67 21.11
N GLU A 468 -25.30 -4.13 20.01
CA GLU A 468 -24.91 -5.52 19.83
C GLU A 468 -23.58 -5.63 19.08
N VAL A 469 -22.74 -6.56 19.51
CA VAL A 469 -21.46 -6.87 18.87
C VAL A 469 -21.44 -8.36 18.54
N ASP A 470 -21.45 -8.70 17.26
CA ASP A 470 -21.26 -10.08 16.79
C ASP A 470 -19.76 -10.33 16.53
N LYS A 471 -19.12 -10.98 17.49
CA LYS A 471 -17.67 -11.31 17.41
C LYS A 471 -17.36 -12.28 16.28
N SER A 472 -18.26 -13.20 15.97
CA SER A 472 -18.04 -14.25 14.97
C SER A 472 -18.05 -13.66 13.55
N ARG A 473 -18.94 -12.69 13.31
CA ARG A 473 -19.09 -12.03 12.01
C ARG A 473 -18.44 -10.65 11.94
N LYS A 474 -17.77 -10.20 13.03
CA LYS A 474 -17.18 -8.87 13.17
C LYS A 474 -18.15 -7.75 12.77
N ARG A 475 -19.38 -7.82 13.29
CA ARG A 475 -20.43 -6.84 13.02
C ARG A 475 -20.80 -6.09 14.29
N ILE A 476 -20.98 -4.78 14.14
CA ILE A 476 -21.46 -3.90 15.20
C ILE A 476 -22.85 -3.40 14.79
N VAL A 477 -23.79 -3.49 15.70
CA VAL A 477 -25.12 -2.87 15.56
C VAL A 477 -25.17 -1.69 16.52
N ALA A 478 -25.44 -0.50 15.98
CA ALA A 478 -25.47 0.74 16.74
C ALA A 478 -26.84 1.43 16.66
N SER A 479 -27.10 2.35 17.60
CA SER A 479 -28.32 3.13 17.69
C SER A 479 -28.03 4.60 17.93
N HIS A 480 -28.46 5.44 17.03
CA HIS A 480 -28.52 6.89 17.22
C HIS A 480 -29.72 7.29 18.10
N LYS A 481 -30.85 6.55 17.98
CA LYS A 481 -32.06 6.77 18.77
C LYS A 481 -31.81 6.65 20.28
N ALA A 482 -30.92 5.75 20.71
CA ALA A 482 -30.58 5.58 22.11
C ALA A 482 -29.96 6.85 22.70
N VAL A 483 -29.01 7.44 21.96
CA VAL A 483 -28.36 8.71 22.35
C VAL A 483 -29.35 9.86 22.37
N MET A 484 -30.17 10.00 21.34
CA MET A 484 -31.24 11.02 21.31
C MET A 484 -32.21 10.93 22.48
N LYS A 485 -32.56 9.69 22.91
CA LYS A 485 -33.38 9.49 24.08
C LYS A 485 -32.73 9.92 25.38
N GLU A 486 -31.46 9.55 25.56
CA GLU A 486 -30.70 9.94 26.75
C GLU A 486 -30.47 11.45 26.81
N GLU A 487 -30.12 12.09 25.69
CA GLU A 487 -30.01 13.54 25.62
C GLU A 487 -31.34 14.23 25.95
N ALA A 488 -32.46 13.72 25.43
CA ALA A 488 -33.78 14.22 25.74
C ALA A 488 -34.17 14.01 27.22
N GLU A 489 -33.82 12.86 27.79
CA GLU A 489 -34.07 12.57 29.23
C GLU A 489 -33.15 13.41 30.13
N ALA A 490 -31.89 13.60 29.74
CA ALA A 490 -30.97 14.48 30.47
C ALA A 490 -31.47 15.94 30.43
N ALA A 491 -31.84 16.44 29.25
CA ALA A 491 -32.43 17.77 29.10
C ALA A 491 -33.74 17.93 29.94
N LYS A 492 -34.59 16.90 29.98
CA LYS A 492 -35.76 16.89 30.84
C LYS A 492 -35.39 16.94 32.31
N LYS A 493 -34.40 16.16 32.76
CA LYS A 493 -33.93 16.20 34.16
C LYS A 493 -33.34 17.54 34.54
N GLU A 494 -32.57 18.17 33.65
CA GLU A 494 -32.04 19.52 33.88
C GLU A 494 -33.12 20.59 33.97
N LEU A 495 -34.12 20.52 33.10
CA LEU A 495 -35.30 21.38 33.15
C LEU A 495 -36.07 21.13 34.45
N TRP A 496 -36.25 19.87 34.85
CA TRP A 496 -36.93 19.51 36.07
C TRP A 496 -36.25 20.09 37.32
N ASN A 497 -34.93 20.03 37.37
CA ASN A 497 -34.12 20.60 38.45
C ASN A 497 -34.14 22.16 38.50
N LYS A 498 -34.50 22.82 37.40
CA LYS A 498 -34.63 24.28 37.29
C LYS A 498 -36.03 24.79 37.60
N LEU A 499 -37.03 23.88 37.71
CA LEU A 499 -38.40 24.24 38.01
C LEU A 499 -38.57 24.46 39.53
N GLU A 500 -38.77 25.72 39.93
CA GLU A 500 -39.08 26.08 41.33
C GLU A 500 -40.56 26.39 41.48
N VAL A 501 -41.16 25.92 42.57
CA VAL A 501 -42.57 26.24 42.90
C VAL A 501 -42.68 27.76 43.06
N GLY A 502 -43.66 28.35 42.35
CA GLY A 502 -43.87 29.79 42.32
C GLY A 502 -43.18 30.53 41.19
N SER A 503 -42.40 29.86 40.35
CA SER A 503 -41.79 30.46 39.14
C SER A 503 -42.83 30.60 38.00
N LYS A 504 -42.67 31.64 37.19
CA LYS A 504 -43.48 31.89 35.98
C LYS A 504 -42.71 31.35 34.75
N VAL A 505 -43.36 30.49 33.98
CA VAL A 505 -42.77 29.85 32.79
C VAL A 505 -43.73 30.05 31.61
N LYS A 506 -43.15 30.29 30.43
CA LYS A 506 -43.95 30.28 29.18
C LYS A 506 -44.10 28.84 28.70
N GLY A 507 -45.33 28.50 28.31
CA GLY A 507 -45.67 27.19 27.80
C GLY A 507 -46.63 27.24 26.64
N VAL A 508 -46.67 26.17 25.84
CA VAL A 508 -47.56 26.08 24.66
C VAL A 508 -48.62 25.03 24.95
N VAL A 509 -49.90 25.37 24.74
CA VAL A 509 -51.05 24.47 24.93
C VAL A 509 -50.99 23.36 23.87
N ARG A 510 -50.74 22.12 24.31
CA ARG A 510 -50.69 20.95 23.41
C ARG A 510 -52.02 20.22 23.26
N ARG A 511 -52.77 20.08 24.33
CA ARG A 511 -54.02 19.32 24.36
C ARG A 511 -55.00 19.87 25.39
N LEU A 512 -56.26 19.92 25.02
CA LEU A 512 -57.37 20.30 25.91
C LEU A 512 -58.19 19.06 26.26
N THR A 513 -58.59 18.94 27.53
CA THR A 513 -59.44 17.87 28.07
C THR A 513 -60.50 18.47 28.98
N ASP A 514 -61.56 17.71 29.32
CA ASP A 514 -62.69 18.18 30.12
C ASP A 514 -62.28 18.70 31.52
N PHE A 515 -61.14 18.21 32.06
CA PHE A 515 -60.64 18.57 33.38
C PHE A 515 -59.49 19.58 33.39
N GLY A 516 -58.93 19.93 32.19
CA GLY A 516 -57.86 20.89 32.13
C GLY A 516 -57.14 20.97 30.77
N ALA A 517 -56.12 21.80 30.70
CA ALA A 517 -55.24 21.99 29.54
C ALA A 517 -53.85 21.43 29.81
N PHE A 518 -53.30 20.66 28.87
CA PHE A 518 -51.90 20.23 28.89
C PHE A 518 -51.04 21.26 28.19
N VAL A 519 -50.08 21.78 28.91
CA VAL A 519 -49.19 22.84 28.48
C VAL A 519 -47.75 22.34 28.50
N ASP A 520 -47.08 22.39 27.37
CA ASP A 520 -45.65 22.07 27.24
C ASP A 520 -44.80 23.26 27.69
N ILE A 521 -44.01 23.05 28.73
CA ILE A 521 -43.12 24.06 29.33
C ILE A 521 -41.66 23.83 28.95
N GLY A 522 -41.38 23.38 27.70
CA GLY A 522 -40.05 23.10 27.20
C GLY A 522 -39.67 21.61 27.23
N GLY A 523 -40.62 20.72 26.91
CA GLY A 523 -40.44 19.27 26.86
C GLY A 523 -41.02 18.51 28.07
N ILE A 524 -41.67 19.22 28.99
CA ILE A 524 -42.41 18.68 30.12
C ILE A 524 -43.87 19.12 30.01
N ASP A 525 -44.78 18.18 30.02
CA ASP A 525 -46.23 18.47 29.99
C ASP A 525 -46.71 18.79 31.40
N GLY A 526 -47.19 20.00 31.59
CA GLY A 526 -47.86 20.44 32.83
C GLY A 526 -49.36 20.50 32.63
N LEU A 527 -50.12 20.23 33.71
CA LEU A 527 -51.58 20.31 33.71
C LEU A 527 -52.06 21.62 34.35
N VAL A 528 -52.76 22.42 33.59
CA VAL A 528 -53.55 23.55 34.10
C VAL A 528 -54.98 23.05 34.31
N HIS A 529 -55.41 22.88 35.57
CA HIS A 529 -56.77 22.42 35.88
C HIS A 529 -57.79 23.46 35.42
N VAL A 530 -59.01 23.02 35.08
CA VAL A 530 -60.07 23.92 34.55
C VAL A 530 -60.39 25.06 35.52
N THR A 531 -60.20 24.86 36.84
CA THR A 531 -60.38 25.91 37.86
C THR A 531 -59.30 26.96 37.90
N ASP A 532 -58.14 26.67 37.31
CA ASP A 532 -56.95 27.51 37.33
C ASP A 532 -56.66 28.15 35.96
N VAL A 533 -57.55 27.93 34.97
CA VAL A 533 -57.42 28.50 33.60
C VAL A 533 -57.83 29.99 33.58
N ALA A 534 -58.86 30.37 34.36
CA ALA A 534 -59.34 31.75 34.44
C ALA A 534 -60.01 32.05 35.78
N TRP A 535 -60.15 33.35 36.14
CA TRP A 535 -60.78 33.80 37.37
C TRP A 535 -62.30 33.59 37.40
N GLY A 536 -62.97 33.31 36.27
CA GLY A 536 -64.35 33.01 36.12
C GLY A 536 -64.64 31.54 36.00
N ARG A 537 -65.89 31.11 36.27
CA ARG A 537 -66.31 29.73 36.08
C ARG A 537 -66.34 29.37 34.61
N VAL A 538 -65.33 28.58 34.16
CA VAL A 538 -65.26 28.06 32.81
C VAL A 538 -65.80 26.64 32.77
N LYS A 539 -66.65 26.30 31.79
CA LYS A 539 -67.22 24.98 31.64
C LYS A 539 -66.28 24.00 30.99
N HIS A 540 -65.50 24.47 30.02
CA HIS A 540 -64.50 23.68 29.31
C HIS A 540 -63.29 24.55 28.97
N PRO A 541 -62.02 24.07 29.06
CA PRO A 541 -60.83 24.84 28.77
C PRO A 541 -60.77 25.43 27.36
N SER A 542 -61.46 24.84 26.38
CA SER A 542 -61.56 25.34 25.00
C SER A 542 -62.28 26.69 24.87
N ASP A 543 -63.01 27.08 25.92
CA ASP A 543 -63.73 28.36 25.90
C ASP A 543 -62.77 29.54 26.07
N VAL A 544 -61.55 29.29 26.59
CA VAL A 544 -60.55 30.33 26.92
C VAL A 544 -59.21 30.09 26.26
N LEU A 545 -58.85 28.84 25.99
CA LEU A 545 -57.53 28.44 25.44
C LEU A 545 -57.70 27.72 24.12
N SER A 546 -56.74 27.95 23.21
CA SER A 546 -56.64 27.27 21.91
C SER A 546 -55.38 26.38 21.86
N ILE A 547 -55.48 25.25 21.15
CA ILE A 547 -54.31 24.39 20.91
C ILE A 547 -53.24 25.15 20.11
N GLY A 548 -51.98 25.14 20.55
CA GLY A 548 -50.87 25.89 19.95
C GLY A 548 -50.71 27.32 20.51
N GLN A 549 -51.56 27.76 21.46
CA GLN A 549 -51.44 29.06 22.09
C GLN A 549 -50.29 29.07 23.11
N GLU A 550 -49.48 30.13 23.07
CA GLU A 550 -48.47 30.41 24.09
C GLU A 550 -49.13 31.08 25.28
N ILE A 551 -48.95 30.55 26.46
CA ILE A 551 -49.47 31.10 27.71
C ILE A 551 -48.37 31.15 28.78
N GLU A 552 -48.47 32.14 29.67
CA GLU A 552 -47.61 32.23 30.85
C GLU A 552 -48.29 31.50 32.00
N VAL A 553 -47.58 30.51 32.60
CA VAL A 553 -48.12 29.67 33.66
C VAL A 553 -47.25 29.78 34.90
N LEU A 554 -47.89 29.75 36.08
CA LEU A 554 -47.23 29.69 37.39
C LEU A 554 -47.16 28.24 37.87
N ILE A 555 -45.98 27.80 38.27
CA ILE A 555 -45.77 26.45 38.81
C ILE A 555 -46.32 26.42 40.24
N ARG A 556 -47.35 25.57 40.48
CA ARG A 556 -47.99 25.43 41.78
C ARG A 556 -47.44 24.27 42.59
N ASP A 557 -47.19 23.17 41.94
CA ASP A 557 -46.67 21.97 42.58
C ASP A 557 -45.86 21.15 41.55
N VAL A 558 -44.79 20.45 42.03
CA VAL A 558 -43.92 19.60 41.22
C VAL A 558 -43.79 18.25 41.89
N ASP A 559 -44.38 17.20 41.33
CA ASP A 559 -44.32 15.85 41.85
C ASP A 559 -42.99 15.18 41.45
N VAL A 560 -42.03 15.12 42.39
CA VAL A 560 -40.65 14.62 42.18
C VAL A 560 -40.61 13.08 42.13
N GLU A 561 -41.59 12.37 42.71
CA GLU A 561 -41.56 10.89 42.79
C GLU A 561 -42.07 10.19 41.52
N LYS A 562 -42.81 10.89 40.67
CA LYS A 562 -43.34 10.34 39.42
C LYS A 562 -43.02 11.29 38.25
N PRO A 563 -41.86 11.14 37.59
CA PRO A 563 -41.45 12.02 36.50
C PRO A 563 -42.35 11.96 35.25
N VAL A 564 -43.48 11.29 35.31
CA VAL A 564 -44.53 11.20 34.26
C VAL A 564 -45.82 11.85 34.69
N SER A 565 -45.92 12.41 35.91
CA SER A 565 -47.13 12.97 36.46
C SER A 565 -47.08 14.50 36.45
N TYR A 566 -48.15 15.04 36.11
CA TYR A 566 -48.53 16.41 35.79
C TYR A 566 -48.11 17.43 36.85
N THR A 567 -47.31 18.41 36.44
CA THR A 567 -47.06 19.62 37.25
C THR A 567 -48.36 20.43 37.27
N HIS A 568 -48.87 20.77 38.47
CA HIS A 568 -50.04 21.62 38.59
C HIS A 568 -49.64 23.06 38.28
N LEU A 569 -50.22 23.62 37.23
CA LEU A 569 -49.97 24.97 36.74
C LEU A 569 -51.22 25.84 36.92
N ARG A 570 -51.03 27.15 37.07
CA ARG A 570 -52.08 28.15 37.06
C ARG A 570 -51.82 29.14 35.93
N ALA A 571 -52.82 29.37 35.06
CA ALA A 571 -52.70 30.39 34.00
C ALA A 571 -52.65 31.80 34.62
N HIS A 572 -51.67 32.59 34.20
CA HIS A 572 -51.58 34.01 34.52
C HIS A 572 -52.28 34.79 33.40
N GLU A 573 -53.18 35.75 33.79
CA GLU A 573 -53.99 36.50 32.87
C GLU A 573 -53.23 37.09 31.67
N THR A 574 -53.68 36.84 30.46
CA THR A 574 -53.54 37.74 29.35
C THR A 574 -54.71 38.76 29.41
N ARG A 575 -54.43 39.99 29.86
CA ARG A 575 -55.37 41.11 29.66
C ARG A 575 -55.61 41.26 28.16
N HIS A 576 -56.85 41.02 27.75
CA HIS A 576 -57.40 41.67 26.59
C HIS A 576 -57.98 43.03 27.05
N ASP A 577 -57.25 44.09 26.71
CA ASP A 577 -57.81 45.45 26.70
C ASP A 577 -58.74 45.60 25.50
#